data_8c0c3c25cbf1737f1d83800ab80393e9
#
_entry.id   8c0c3c25cbf1737f1d83800ab80393e9
#
_cell.length_a   1.000
_cell.length_b   1.000
_cell.length_c   1.000
_cell.angle_alpha   90.00
_cell.angle_beta   90.00
_cell.angle_gamma   90.00
#
_symmetry.space_group_name_H-M   'P 1'
#
loop_
_entity.id
_entity.type
_entity.pdbx_description
1 polymer ?
#
loop_
_entity_poly.entity_id
_entity_poly.type
_entity_poly.pdbx_seq_one_letter_code
_entity_poly.pdbx_strand_id
1 'polypeptide(L)'
;MICAGSFAAVFGMCAAASAPAADDFGEGRARARLVVSGERIEAGSSFLLGVRFEIAPGWHIYWKNPGGAGLATEVRWKLPDGLEAGPQQWPLPVYFTQAEGIPGYGYEDAVVLASELRVPAGHEASSAVVRAEVSWLACKEVCVLGGATLESPLGDLPADPDLASWSARLARPLASGDAPFTVTTTGGLAGGTLSLWLHWTAAPADVAWFPDPPEALEVGEATVRTRGGLTRIDAPLRRRAGADAPQELRSLIVVDGADGRRRGWELLTEIEP
;
A
#
# COMPACT_ATOMS: atom_id res chain seq x y z
N MET A 1 38.67 11.16 -59.26
CA MET A 1 38.30 9.95 -58.49
C MET A 1 37.62 10.43 -57.19
N ILE A 2 36.30 10.34 -57.15
CA ILE A 2 35.48 10.85 -56.02
C ILE A 2 34.88 9.59 -55.36
N CYS A 3 35.27 9.30 -54.12
CA CYS A 3 34.68 8.22 -53.33
C CYS A 3 33.43 8.74 -52.63
N ALA A 4 32.29 8.19 -52.96
CA ALA A 4 31.03 8.40 -52.25
C ALA A 4 30.94 7.42 -51.08
N GLY A 5 30.88 7.95 -49.86
CA GLY A 5 30.60 7.18 -48.65
C GLY A 5 29.09 7.10 -48.38
N SER A 6 28.56 5.90 -48.40
CA SER A 6 27.15 5.62 -47.97
C SER A 6 27.06 5.60 -46.45
N PHE A 7 26.25 6.49 -45.89
CA PHE A 7 25.81 6.43 -44.49
C PHE A 7 24.56 5.55 -44.42
N ALA A 8 24.68 4.40 -43.79
CA ALA A 8 23.52 3.58 -43.41
C ALA A 8 22.95 4.10 -42.07
N ALA A 9 21.76 4.67 -42.11
CA ALA A 9 20.99 5.04 -40.93
C ALA A 9 20.35 3.78 -40.33
N VAL A 10 20.79 3.39 -39.14
CA VAL A 10 20.14 2.37 -38.32
C VAL A 10 18.95 3.01 -37.61
N PHE A 11 17.75 2.76 -38.09
CA PHE A 11 16.50 3.08 -37.37
C PHE A 11 16.32 2.05 -36.25
N GLY A 12 16.61 2.45 -35.02
CA GLY A 12 16.23 1.70 -33.83
C GLY A 12 14.73 1.78 -33.63
N MET A 13 14.02 0.68 -33.85
CA MET A 13 12.61 0.54 -33.53
C MET A 13 12.48 0.42 -32.01
N CYS A 14 12.12 1.50 -31.32
CA CYS A 14 11.60 1.43 -29.94
C CYS A 14 10.26 0.70 -30.00
N ALA A 15 10.22 -0.54 -29.54
CA ALA A 15 8.97 -1.23 -29.26
C ALA A 15 8.31 -0.55 -28.04
N ALA A 16 7.29 0.27 -28.32
CA ALA A 16 6.40 0.75 -27.26
C ALA A 16 5.65 -0.46 -26.71
N ALA A 17 5.88 -0.80 -25.44
CA ALA A 17 5.04 -1.76 -24.73
C ALA A 17 3.62 -1.18 -24.68
N SER A 18 2.70 -1.81 -25.41
CA SER A 18 1.28 -1.43 -25.39
C SER A 18 0.74 -1.69 -23.99
N ALA A 19 0.16 -0.67 -23.37
CA ALA A 19 -0.61 -0.87 -22.15
C ALA A 19 -1.78 -1.83 -22.44
N PRO A 20 -2.10 -2.79 -21.56
CA PRO A 20 -3.21 -3.70 -21.76
C PRO A 20 -4.53 -2.94 -21.92
N ALA A 21 -5.39 -3.40 -22.84
CA ALA A 21 -6.70 -2.81 -23.04
C ALA A 21 -7.58 -2.96 -21.78
N ALA A 22 -8.49 -2.03 -21.54
CA ALA A 22 -9.37 -2.04 -20.36
C ALA A 22 -10.19 -3.34 -20.20
N ASP A 23 -10.53 -4.00 -21.32
CA ASP A 23 -11.28 -5.27 -21.36
C ASP A 23 -10.46 -6.49 -20.86
N ASP A 24 -9.15 -6.33 -20.75
CA ASP A 24 -8.23 -7.39 -20.32
C ASP A 24 -8.24 -7.62 -18.80
N PHE A 25 -8.86 -6.72 -18.02
CA PHE A 25 -8.95 -6.79 -16.55
C PHE A 25 -10.22 -7.46 -16.01
N GLY A 26 -11.10 -7.93 -16.90
CA GLY A 26 -12.36 -8.57 -16.53
C GLY A 26 -13.33 -7.63 -15.81
N GLU A 27 -14.41 -8.21 -15.27
CA GLU A 27 -15.47 -7.44 -14.59
C GLU A 27 -14.97 -6.74 -13.32
N GLY A 28 -14.03 -7.33 -12.58
CA GLY A 28 -13.46 -6.78 -11.33
C GLY A 28 -12.46 -5.64 -11.51
N ARG A 29 -12.16 -5.23 -12.75
CA ARG A 29 -11.24 -4.13 -13.09
C ARG A 29 -9.84 -4.23 -12.50
N ALA A 30 -9.48 -5.39 -11.97
CA ALA A 30 -8.12 -5.73 -11.57
C ALA A 30 -7.88 -7.23 -11.77
N ARG A 31 -6.62 -7.61 -11.93
CA ARG A 31 -6.15 -8.99 -11.97
C ARG A 31 -5.29 -9.27 -10.76
N ALA A 32 -5.47 -10.42 -10.16
CA ALA A 32 -4.67 -10.87 -9.04
C ALA A 32 -3.86 -12.12 -9.41
N ARG A 33 -2.62 -12.21 -8.96
CA ARG A 33 -1.78 -13.40 -9.10
C ARG A 33 -0.86 -13.59 -7.90
N LEU A 34 -0.51 -14.83 -7.61
CA LEU A 34 0.47 -15.17 -6.57
C LEU A 34 1.89 -14.86 -7.02
N VAL A 35 2.73 -14.38 -6.11
CA VAL A 35 4.13 -14.02 -6.34
C VAL A 35 4.97 -14.27 -5.09
N VAL A 36 6.30 -14.41 -5.26
CA VAL A 36 7.26 -14.58 -4.15
C VAL A 36 8.44 -13.61 -4.27
N SER A 37 9.18 -13.40 -3.17
CA SER A 37 10.34 -12.50 -3.13
C SER A 37 11.63 -13.10 -3.68
N GLY A 38 11.66 -14.37 -4.06
CA GLY A 38 12.88 -15.04 -4.54
C GLY A 38 12.54 -16.25 -5.41
N GLU A 39 13.52 -16.71 -6.17
CA GLU A 39 13.38 -17.86 -7.07
C GLU A 39 13.52 -19.22 -6.36
N ARG A 40 14.06 -19.23 -5.15
CA ARG A 40 14.33 -20.48 -4.41
C ARG A 40 13.73 -20.41 -3.01
N ILE A 41 12.92 -21.42 -2.70
CA ILE A 41 12.28 -21.62 -1.40
C ILE A 41 13.01 -22.73 -0.68
N GLU A 42 13.69 -22.40 0.41
CA GLU A 42 14.50 -23.33 1.18
C GLU A 42 13.83 -23.69 2.51
N ALA A 43 14.00 -24.93 2.96
CA ALA A 43 13.58 -25.35 4.29
C ALA A 43 14.30 -24.54 5.38
N GLY A 44 13.58 -24.13 6.41
CA GLY A 44 14.09 -23.31 7.51
C GLY A 44 14.25 -21.81 7.18
N SER A 45 13.78 -21.37 6.01
CA SER A 45 13.86 -19.96 5.60
C SER A 45 12.56 -19.20 5.81
N SER A 46 12.64 -17.87 5.74
CA SER A 46 11.50 -16.97 5.58
C SER A 46 11.63 -16.21 4.27
N PHE A 47 10.51 -16.00 3.60
CA PHE A 47 10.42 -15.21 2.39
C PHE A 47 9.06 -14.50 2.31
N LEU A 48 8.92 -13.55 1.40
CA LEU A 48 7.63 -12.88 1.19
C LEU A 48 6.80 -13.67 0.18
N LEU A 49 5.58 -14.04 0.59
CA LEU A 49 4.52 -14.53 -0.27
C LEU A 49 3.51 -13.40 -0.46
N GLY A 50 3.20 -13.08 -1.70
CA GLY A 50 2.35 -11.95 -2.04
C GLY A 50 1.28 -12.25 -3.07
N VAL A 51 0.31 -11.37 -3.13
CA VAL A 51 -0.65 -11.25 -4.22
C VAL A 51 -0.37 -9.93 -4.93
N ARG A 52 -0.01 -10.03 -6.23
CA ARG A 52 0.10 -8.88 -7.10
C ARG A 52 -1.26 -8.58 -7.71
N PHE A 53 -1.71 -7.36 -7.53
CA PHE A 53 -2.86 -6.80 -8.23
C PHE A 53 -2.35 -5.89 -9.35
N GLU A 54 -2.84 -6.10 -10.56
CA GLU A 54 -2.72 -5.21 -11.71
C GLU A 54 -4.07 -4.55 -11.91
N ILE A 55 -4.13 -3.23 -11.87
CA ILE A 55 -5.36 -2.44 -11.79
C ILE A 55 -5.58 -1.77 -13.14
N ALA A 56 -6.81 -1.78 -13.64
CA ALA A 56 -7.15 -1.15 -14.91
C ALA A 56 -6.84 0.36 -14.90
N PRO A 57 -6.39 0.94 -16.00
CA PRO A 57 -6.01 2.35 -16.07
C PRO A 57 -7.10 3.31 -15.59
N GLY A 58 -6.75 4.15 -14.63
CA GLY A 58 -7.64 5.13 -14.01
C GLY A 58 -8.64 4.52 -13.01
N TRP A 59 -8.50 3.24 -12.67
CA TRP A 59 -9.19 2.60 -11.56
C TRP A 59 -8.27 2.54 -10.35
N HIS A 60 -8.84 2.40 -9.15
CA HIS A 60 -8.11 2.19 -7.91
C HIS A 60 -8.76 1.07 -7.09
N ILE A 61 -7.93 0.40 -6.27
CA ILE A 61 -8.38 -0.50 -5.21
C ILE A 61 -7.92 0.08 -3.87
N TYR A 62 -8.50 -0.40 -2.78
CA TYR A 62 -8.36 0.30 -1.50
C TYR A 62 -7.29 -0.30 -0.59
N TRP A 63 -6.69 0.57 0.22
CA TRP A 63 -5.84 0.24 1.34
C TRP A 63 -6.67 -0.34 2.50
N LYS A 64 -6.01 -0.79 3.59
CA LYS A 64 -6.67 -1.34 4.79
C LYS A 64 -7.69 -0.39 5.43
N ASN A 65 -7.43 0.91 5.42
CA ASN A 65 -8.44 1.94 5.64
C ASN A 65 -8.78 2.59 4.30
N PRO A 66 -10.00 2.41 3.76
CA PRO A 66 -10.37 2.92 2.45
C PRO A 66 -10.59 4.45 2.42
N GLY A 67 -10.60 5.12 3.56
CA GLY A 67 -10.95 6.52 3.67
C GLY A 67 -12.43 6.74 3.98
N GLY A 68 -13.05 7.74 3.35
CA GLY A 68 -14.44 8.12 3.61
C GLY A 68 -15.48 7.15 3.02
N ALA A 69 -15.11 6.38 2.00
CA ALA A 69 -15.95 5.35 1.38
C ALA A 69 -15.05 4.29 0.72
N GLY A 70 -15.60 3.09 0.51
CA GLY A 70 -14.91 1.96 -0.11
C GLY A 70 -14.83 0.74 0.79
N LEU A 71 -14.15 -0.30 0.30
CA LEU A 71 -13.90 -1.54 1.04
C LEU A 71 -12.41 -1.89 0.92
N ALA A 72 -11.79 -2.25 2.04
CA ALA A 72 -10.41 -2.71 2.05
C ALA A 72 -10.21 -3.91 1.12
N THR A 73 -9.04 -3.96 0.47
CA THR A 73 -8.62 -5.15 -0.26
C THR A 73 -8.25 -6.24 0.73
N GLU A 74 -8.75 -7.45 0.55
CA GLU A 74 -8.49 -8.56 1.45
C GLU A 74 -7.70 -9.66 0.77
N VAL A 75 -6.75 -10.25 1.50
CA VAL A 75 -6.05 -11.47 1.13
C VAL A 75 -6.15 -12.45 2.29
N ARG A 76 -6.81 -13.57 2.09
CA ARG A 76 -6.94 -14.63 3.09
C ARG A 76 -6.17 -15.85 2.64
N TRP A 77 -5.06 -16.12 3.33
CA TRP A 77 -4.23 -17.29 3.06
C TRP A 77 -4.86 -18.56 3.55
N LYS A 78 -4.82 -19.61 2.72
CA LYS A 78 -5.08 -21.00 3.07
C LYS A 78 -3.80 -21.77 2.80
N LEU A 79 -3.09 -22.06 3.86
CA LEU A 79 -1.78 -22.70 3.80
C LEU A 79 -1.89 -24.15 4.27
N PRO A 80 -1.08 -25.07 3.70
CA PRO A 80 -0.97 -26.41 4.22
C PRO A 80 -0.32 -26.43 5.60
N ASP A 81 -0.51 -27.54 6.31
CA ASP A 81 0.04 -27.74 7.64
C ASP A 81 1.56 -27.49 7.68
N GLY A 82 2.01 -26.82 8.71
CA GLY A 82 3.41 -26.48 8.94
C GLY A 82 3.87 -25.15 8.29
N LEU A 83 3.11 -24.54 7.41
CA LEU A 83 3.41 -23.21 6.88
C LEU A 83 2.61 -22.14 7.61
N GLU A 84 3.27 -21.07 8.00
CA GLU A 84 2.65 -19.94 8.71
C GLU A 84 2.93 -18.62 7.98
N ALA A 85 1.86 -17.87 7.71
CA ALA A 85 1.97 -16.51 7.21
C ALA A 85 1.87 -15.52 8.37
N GLY A 86 2.79 -14.58 8.41
CA GLY A 86 2.73 -13.41 9.28
C GLY A 86 1.60 -12.45 8.86
N PRO A 87 1.46 -11.33 9.58
CA PRO A 87 0.47 -10.32 9.24
C PRO A 87 0.68 -9.76 7.83
N GLN A 88 -0.42 -9.40 7.18
CA GLN A 88 -0.36 -8.75 5.87
C GLN A 88 0.33 -7.39 5.99
N GLN A 89 1.30 -7.18 5.12
CA GLN A 89 2.04 -5.93 5.00
C GLN A 89 1.44 -5.08 3.88
N TRP A 90 1.37 -3.78 4.12
CA TRP A 90 0.72 -2.83 3.24
C TRP A 90 1.72 -1.80 2.74
N PRO A 91 1.97 -1.71 1.42
CA PRO A 91 2.73 -0.62 0.84
C PRO A 91 2.13 0.75 1.15
N LEU A 92 2.93 1.79 0.95
CA LEU A 92 2.45 3.17 1.12
C LEU A 92 1.29 3.46 0.17
N PRO A 93 0.11 3.84 0.68
CA PRO A 93 -1.06 4.13 -0.16
C PRO A 93 -0.91 5.47 -0.88
N VAL A 94 -1.72 5.68 -1.92
CA VAL A 94 -1.95 7.00 -2.52
C VAL A 94 -3.26 7.59 -1.98
N TYR A 95 -3.33 8.92 -1.94
CA TYR A 95 -4.54 9.67 -1.70
C TYR A 95 -5.22 9.97 -3.04
N PHE A 96 -6.50 9.77 -3.13
CA PHE A 96 -7.31 10.18 -4.27
C PHE A 96 -8.66 10.74 -3.79
N THR A 97 -9.26 11.56 -4.63
CA THR A 97 -10.59 12.11 -4.35
C THR A 97 -11.62 11.33 -5.15
N GLN A 98 -12.60 10.77 -4.48
CA GLN A 98 -13.73 10.08 -5.07
C GLN A 98 -14.84 11.08 -5.47
N ALA A 99 -15.96 10.56 -6.00
CA ALA A 99 -17.13 11.39 -6.26
C ALA A 99 -17.54 12.20 -5.01
N GLU A 100 -18.08 13.37 -5.22
CA GLU A 100 -18.52 14.29 -4.15
C GLU A 100 -17.41 14.79 -3.21
N GLY A 101 -16.14 14.66 -3.61
CA GLY A 101 -14.99 15.10 -2.82
C GLY A 101 -14.58 14.16 -1.69
N ILE A 102 -15.13 12.95 -1.63
CA ILE A 102 -14.84 11.98 -0.56
C ILE A 102 -13.39 11.50 -0.65
N PRO A 103 -12.59 11.56 0.45
CA PRO A 103 -11.22 11.07 0.44
C PRO A 103 -11.17 9.54 0.30
N GLY A 104 -10.28 9.07 -0.54
CA GLY A 104 -9.97 7.65 -0.71
C GLY A 104 -8.49 7.36 -0.51
N TYR A 105 -8.18 6.19 0.05
CA TYR A 105 -6.83 5.71 0.28
C TYR A 105 -6.66 4.34 -0.38
N GLY A 106 -5.66 4.18 -1.23
CA GLY A 106 -5.51 2.91 -1.94
C GLY A 106 -4.36 2.88 -2.91
N TYR A 107 -4.56 2.18 -4.03
CA TYR A 107 -3.54 1.89 -5.01
C TYR A 107 -4.09 2.03 -6.42
N GLU A 108 -3.25 2.49 -7.32
CA GLU A 108 -3.46 2.60 -8.75
C GLU A 108 -2.42 1.77 -9.49
N ASP A 109 -2.63 1.48 -10.76
CA ASP A 109 -1.76 0.72 -11.65
C ASP A 109 -1.43 -0.70 -11.15
N ALA A 110 -0.60 -0.83 -10.13
CA ALA A 110 -0.26 -2.11 -9.54
C ALA A 110 0.17 -2.01 -8.08
N VAL A 111 -0.14 -3.06 -7.31
CA VAL A 111 0.34 -3.23 -5.94
C VAL A 111 0.58 -4.71 -5.63
N VAL A 112 1.53 -4.99 -4.77
CA VAL A 112 1.68 -6.30 -4.12
C VAL A 112 1.26 -6.16 -2.67
N LEU A 113 0.38 -7.04 -2.19
CA LEU A 113 0.09 -7.21 -0.77
C LEU A 113 0.76 -8.50 -0.33
N ALA A 114 1.67 -8.45 0.64
CA ALA A 114 2.50 -9.58 1.01
C ALA A 114 2.46 -9.88 2.51
N SER A 115 2.76 -11.14 2.83
CA SER A 115 3.03 -11.62 4.19
C SER A 115 4.36 -12.35 4.21
N GLU A 116 5.07 -12.27 5.31
CA GLU A 116 6.24 -13.15 5.53
C GLU A 116 5.74 -14.57 5.74
N LEU A 117 6.18 -15.49 4.88
CA LEU A 117 5.92 -16.91 5.02
C LEU A 117 7.13 -17.57 5.66
N ARG A 118 6.92 -18.33 6.73
CA ARG A 118 7.95 -19.10 7.40
C ARG A 118 7.85 -20.58 7.04
N VAL A 119 8.95 -21.15 6.58
CA VAL A 119 9.08 -22.57 6.27
C VAL A 119 9.84 -23.26 7.39
N PRO A 120 9.28 -24.24 8.11
CA PRO A 120 9.99 -24.97 9.14
C PRO A 120 11.18 -25.75 8.58
N ALA A 121 12.19 -25.98 9.43
CA ALA A 121 13.32 -26.83 9.07
C ALA A 121 12.84 -28.26 8.75
N GLY A 122 13.35 -28.83 7.66
CA GLY A 122 12.99 -30.18 7.20
C GLY A 122 11.66 -30.28 6.44
N HIS A 123 10.97 -29.16 6.21
CA HIS A 123 9.74 -29.14 5.42
C HIS A 123 10.06 -28.86 3.95
N GLU A 124 9.66 -29.76 3.06
CA GLU A 124 9.75 -29.54 1.61
C GLU A 124 8.59 -28.65 1.15
N ALA A 125 8.86 -27.33 1.07
CA ALA A 125 7.83 -26.37 0.76
C ALA A 125 7.56 -26.17 -0.74
N SER A 126 8.48 -26.59 -1.62
CA SER A 126 8.37 -26.32 -3.07
C SER A 126 7.12 -26.93 -3.68
N SER A 127 6.73 -28.13 -3.27
CA SER A 127 5.52 -28.82 -3.74
C SER A 127 4.24 -28.44 -2.94
N ALA A 128 4.40 -27.67 -1.86
CA ALA A 128 3.27 -27.24 -1.04
C ALA A 128 2.36 -26.29 -1.83
N VAL A 129 1.09 -26.65 -1.93
CA VAL A 129 0.10 -25.84 -2.64
C VAL A 129 -0.43 -24.76 -1.71
N VAL A 130 -0.17 -23.50 -2.03
CA VAL A 130 -0.73 -22.35 -1.33
C VAL A 130 -1.97 -21.85 -2.06
N ARG A 131 -2.94 -21.40 -1.27
CA ARG A 131 -4.16 -20.79 -1.80
C ARG A 131 -4.37 -19.41 -1.15
N ALA A 132 -4.83 -18.45 -1.94
CA ALA A 132 -5.30 -17.16 -1.47
C ALA A 132 -6.74 -16.92 -1.94
N GLU A 133 -7.63 -16.61 -1.02
CA GLU A 133 -8.94 -16.04 -1.32
C GLU A 133 -8.79 -14.52 -1.27
N VAL A 134 -9.00 -13.85 -2.40
CA VAL A 134 -8.82 -12.40 -2.50
C VAL A 134 -10.12 -11.72 -2.89
N SER A 135 -10.35 -10.55 -2.30
CA SER A 135 -11.46 -9.68 -2.66
C SER A 135 -11.04 -8.21 -2.66
N TRP A 136 -11.61 -7.44 -3.54
CA TRP A 136 -11.36 -6.01 -3.65
C TRP A 136 -12.59 -5.27 -4.17
N LEU A 137 -12.65 -3.99 -3.87
CA LEU A 137 -13.55 -3.06 -4.55
C LEU A 137 -12.69 -2.20 -5.48
N ALA A 138 -12.99 -2.22 -6.77
CA ALA A 138 -12.33 -1.34 -7.73
C ALA A 138 -13.29 -0.19 -8.09
N CYS A 139 -12.78 1.05 -8.01
CA CYS A 139 -13.60 2.24 -8.28
C CYS A 139 -12.90 3.19 -9.28
N LYS A 140 -13.74 3.90 -10.05
CA LYS A 140 -13.41 5.04 -10.89
C LYS A 140 -14.58 6.03 -10.80
N GLU A 141 -15.51 6.04 -11.76
CA GLU A 141 -16.79 6.74 -11.68
C GLU A 141 -17.87 5.86 -11.04
N VAL A 142 -17.71 4.56 -11.15
CA VAL A 142 -18.53 3.52 -10.53
C VAL A 142 -17.63 2.56 -9.79
N CYS A 143 -18.20 1.84 -8.82
CA CYS A 143 -17.48 0.83 -8.08
C CYS A 143 -17.97 -0.57 -8.45
N VAL A 144 -17.04 -1.50 -8.64
CA VAL A 144 -17.31 -2.91 -8.93
C VAL A 144 -16.55 -3.81 -7.96
N LEU A 145 -17.21 -4.85 -7.49
CA LEU A 145 -16.59 -5.87 -6.66
C LEU A 145 -15.80 -6.83 -7.54
N GLY A 146 -14.59 -7.12 -7.13
CA GLY A 146 -13.75 -8.16 -7.71
C GLY A 146 -13.35 -9.19 -6.67
N GLY A 147 -12.98 -10.36 -7.13
CA GLY A 147 -12.48 -11.44 -6.28
C GLY A 147 -11.94 -12.59 -7.09
N ALA A 148 -11.05 -13.36 -6.49
CA ALA A 148 -10.48 -14.56 -7.09
C ALA A 148 -10.06 -15.56 -5.99
N THR A 149 -10.01 -16.82 -6.37
CA THR A 149 -9.30 -17.86 -5.62
C THR A 149 -8.07 -18.21 -6.44
N LEU A 150 -6.90 -17.96 -5.86
CA LEU A 150 -5.60 -18.22 -6.47
C LEU A 150 -4.99 -19.45 -5.81
N GLU A 151 -4.41 -20.33 -6.61
CA GLU A 151 -3.80 -21.56 -6.11
C GLU A 151 -2.61 -21.94 -6.96
N SER A 152 -1.49 -22.32 -6.31
CA SER A 152 -0.29 -22.79 -7.00
C SER A 152 0.64 -23.52 -6.05
N PRO A 153 1.44 -24.49 -6.51
CA PRO A 153 2.61 -24.93 -5.78
C PRO A 153 3.58 -23.76 -5.55
N LEU A 154 4.17 -23.67 -4.37
CA LEU A 154 5.09 -22.59 -4.02
C LEU A 154 6.29 -22.50 -4.96
N GLY A 155 6.82 -23.65 -5.39
CA GLY A 155 7.98 -23.71 -6.29
C GLY A 155 7.70 -23.20 -7.72
N ASP A 156 6.43 -23.09 -8.11
CA ASP A 156 6.01 -22.63 -9.44
C ASP A 156 5.70 -21.11 -9.45
N LEU A 157 5.76 -20.45 -8.29
CA LEU A 157 5.43 -19.04 -8.20
C LEU A 157 6.54 -18.17 -8.78
N PRO A 158 6.19 -17.17 -9.61
CA PRO A 158 7.17 -16.23 -10.14
C PRO A 158 7.69 -15.29 -9.06
N ALA A 159 8.99 -14.99 -9.13
CA ALA A 159 9.59 -13.92 -8.35
C ALA A 159 9.04 -12.56 -8.82
N ASP A 160 8.79 -11.66 -7.87
CA ASP A 160 8.29 -10.32 -8.17
C ASP A 160 9.34 -9.26 -7.80
N PRO A 161 9.73 -8.36 -8.75
CA PRO A 161 10.75 -7.36 -8.51
C PRO A 161 10.38 -6.35 -7.42
N ASP A 162 9.08 -6.12 -7.19
CA ASP A 162 8.62 -5.22 -6.14
C ASP A 162 8.92 -5.79 -4.74
N LEU A 163 8.90 -7.12 -4.60
CA LEU A 163 9.27 -7.79 -3.35
C LEU A 163 10.78 -7.78 -3.09
N ALA A 164 11.62 -7.63 -4.12
CA ALA A 164 13.07 -7.48 -3.95
C ALA A 164 13.46 -6.16 -3.25
N SER A 165 12.64 -5.12 -3.37
CA SER A 165 12.81 -3.81 -2.73
C SER A 165 11.71 -3.51 -1.70
N TRP A 166 11.15 -4.55 -1.09
CA TRP A 166 9.93 -4.47 -0.29
C TRP A 166 10.00 -3.48 0.86
N SER A 167 11.11 -3.48 1.63
CA SER A 167 11.28 -2.57 2.76
C SER A 167 11.20 -1.08 2.38
N ALA A 168 11.55 -0.73 1.14
CA ALA A 168 11.44 0.64 0.64
C ALA A 168 10.00 1.05 0.29
N ARG A 169 9.09 0.08 0.20
CA ARG A 169 7.67 0.30 -0.10
C ARG A 169 6.80 0.40 1.15
N LEU A 170 7.34 0.03 2.31
CA LEU A 170 6.64 0.06 3.58
C LEU A 170 6.92 1.35 4.35
N ALA A 171 5.98 1.73 5.20
CA ALA A 171 6.23 2.76 6.21
C ALA A 171 7.24 2.23 7.24
N ARG A 172 8.10 3.14 7.73
CA ARG A 172 9.04 2.86 8.81
C ARG A 172 8.47 3.34 10.13
N PRO A 173 8.74 2.67 11.24
CA PRO A 173 8.34 3.20 12.54
C PRO A 173 8.96 4.59 12.76
N LEU A 174 8.20 5.56 13.25
CA LEU A 174 8.74 6.89 13.59
C LEU A 174 9.88 6.78 14.64
N ALA A 175 9.77 5.81 15.53
CA ALA A 175 10.80 5.51 16.53
C ALA A 175 12.16 5.08 15.94
N SER A 176 12.26 4.79 14.63
CA SER A 176 13.55 4.49 13.98
C SER A 176 14.50 5.69 13.96
N GLY A 177 14.00 6.91 14.22
CA GLY A 177 14.80 8.12 14.34
C GLY A 177 15.30 8.71 13.03
N ASP A 178 14.87 8.17 11.89
CA ASP A 178 15.29 8.61 10.54
C ASP A 178 14.25 9.50 9.84
N ALA A 179 13.18 9.86 10.55
CA ALA A 179 12.19 10.79 10.03
C ALA A 179 12.78 12.20 9.90
N PRO A 180 12.55 12.91 8.78
CA PRO A 180 13.02 14.28 8.60
C PRO A 180 12.14 15.31 9.33
N PHE A 181 11.37 14.88 10.34
CA PHE A 181 10.49 15.71 11.14
C PHE A 181 10.33 15.16 12.57
N THR A 182 9.91 16.05 13.46
CA THR A 182 9.38 15.69 14.78
C THR A 182 7.89 15.98 14.82
N VAL A 183 7.15 15.32 15.73
CA VAL A 183 5.70 15.47 15.85
C VAL A 183 5.35 15.98 17.25
N THR A 184 4.46 16.94 17.33
CA THR A 184 3.74 17.30 18.55
C THR A 184 2.24 17.17 18.28
N THR A 185 1.48 16.81 19.31
CA THR A 185 0.04 16.56 19.23
C THR A 185 -0.71 17.43 20.22
N THR A 186 -1.91 17.84 19.85
CA THR A 186 -2.83 18.56 20.74
C THR A 186 -4.27 18.16 20.44
N GLY A 187 -5.13 18.23 21.45
CA GLY A 187 -6.54 17.86 21.32
C GLY A 187 -6.78 16.36 21.46
N GLY A 188 -8.00 15.94 21.28
CA GLY A 188 -8.46 14.58 21.46
C GLY A 188 -9.98 14.45 21.33
N LEU A 189 -10.56 13.43 21.95
CA LEU A 189 -11.99 13.13 21.86
C LEU A 189 -12.86 14.20 22.52
N ALA A 190 -12.46 14.73 23.69
CA ALA A 190 -13.22 15.76 24.37
C ALA A 190 -13.39 17.04 23.54
N GLY A 191 -12.34 17.43 22.80
CA GLY A 191 -12.36 18.56 21.87
C GLY A 191 -12.90 18.23 20.47
N GLY A 192 -13.13 16.95 20.18
CA GLY A 192 -13.62 16.48 18.87
C GLY A 192 -12.64 16.69 17.72
N THR A 193 -11.39 17.08 17.99
CA THR A 193 -10.37 17.32 16.97
C THR A 193 -8.99 16.96 17.52
N LEU A 194 -8.23 16.21 16.72
CA LEU A 194 -6.81 15.95 16.91
C LEU A 194 -6.03 16.87 15.97
N SER A 195 -5.04 17.59 16.50
CA SER A 195 -4.10 18.37 15.71
C SER A 195 -2.70 17.77 15.83
N LEU A 196 -2.10 17.44 14.68
CA LEU A 196 -0.71 17.01 14.58
C LEU A 196 0.12 18.15 13.99
N TRP A 197 1.26 18.44 14.59
CA TRP A 197 2.21 19.43 14.14
C TRP A 197 3.53 18.74 13.80
N LEU A 198 3.89 18.74 12.50
CA LEU A 198 5.14 18.16 12.02
C LEU A 198 6.15 19.28 11.80
N HIS A 199 7.24 19.23 12.55
CA HIS A 199 8.35 20.18 12.45
C HIS A 199 9.44 19.56 11.59
N TRP A 200 9.59 20.04 10.35
CA TRP A 200 10.51 19.49 9.36
C TRP A 200 11.91 20.04 9.51
N THR A 201 12.92 19.20 9.31
CA THR A 201 14.34 19.65 9.20
C THR A 201 14.59 20.40 7.89
N ALA A 202 13.83 20.09 6.83
CA ALA A 202 13.77 20.80 5.56
C ALA A 202 12.32 20.74 5.05
N ALA A 203 11.86 21.82 4.40
CA ALA A 203 10.49 21.91 3.91
C ALA A 203 10.17 20.74 2.95
N PRO A 204 9.10 19.96 3.17
CA PRO A 204 8.70 18.87 2.29
C PRO A 204 8.08 19.42 1.00
N ALA A 205 8.11 18.63 -0.08
CA ALA A 205 7.46 18.99 -1.33
C ALA A 205 5.93 18.76 -1.23
N ASP A 206 5.55 17.61 -0.71
CA ASP A 206 4.16 17.24 -0.46
C ASP A 206 4.07 16.33 0.77
N VAL A 207 2.94 16.41 1.48
CA VAL A 207 2.69 15.63 2.70
C VAL A 207 1.28 15.08 2.66
N ALA A 208 1.15 13.78 2.75
CA ALA A 208 -0.12 13.10 2.91
C ALA A 208 -0.20 12.39 4.28
N TRP A 209 -1.37 12.40 4.87
CA TRP A 209 -1.67 11.70 6.12
C TRP A 209 -2.74 10.65 5.90
N PHE A 210 -2.48 9.44 6.36
CA PHE A 210 -3.38 8.30 6.22
C PHE A 210 -3.69 7.74 7.61
N PRO A 211 -4.85 8.05 8.20
CA PRO A 211 -5.26 7.46 9.47
C PRO A 211 -5.57 5.97 9.31
N ASP A 212 -5.32 5.22 10.38
CA ASP A 212 -5.68 3.81 10.52
C ASP A 212 -6.35 3.62 11.88
N PRO A 213 -7.59 4.13 12.04
CA PRO A 213 -8.27 4.18 13.32
C PRO A 213 -8.70 2.78 13.76
N PRO A 214 -8.69 2.51 15.09
CA PRO A 214 -9.35 1.35 15.64
C PRO A 214 -10.88 1.44 15.39
N GLU A 215 -11.57 0.30 15.45
CA GLU A 215 -13.00 0.23 15.18
C GLU A 215 -13.85 1.21 16.02
N ALA A 216 -13.40 1.49 17.26
CA ALA A 216 -14.06 2.40 18.18
C ALA A 216 -13.99 3.88 17.81
N LEU A 217 -13.16 4.25 16.81
CA LEU A 217 -12.86 5.62 16.44
C LEU A 217 -13.29 5.91 14.99
N GLU A 218 -14.01 7.01 14.81
CA GLU A 218 -14.24 7.63 13.52
C GLU A 218 -13.31 8.82 13.36
N VAL A 219 -12.59 8.87 12.25
CA VAL A 219 -11.76 9.99 11.85
C VAL A 219 -12.42 10.65 10.65
N GLY A 220 -12.79 11.91 10.80
CA GLY A 220 -13.36 12.70 9.72
C GLY A 220 -12.29 13.16 8.72
N GLU A 221 -12.73 13.89 7.70
CA GLU A 221 -11.83 14.45 6.70
C GLU A 221 -10.82 15.41 7.36
N ALA A 222 -9.54 15.09 7.20
CA ALA A 222 -8.46 15.88 7.77
C ALA A 222 -8.07 17.03 6.85
N THR A 223 -7.70 18.16 7.46
CA THR A 223 -7.09 19.27 6.73
C THR A 223 -5.58 19.24 6.93
N VAL A 224 -4.83 19.12 5.84
CA VAL A 224 -3.36 19.17 5.83
C VAL A 224 -2.90 20.53 5.29
N ARG A 225 -2.08 21.27 6.05
CA ARG A 225 -1.56 22.58 5.65
C ARG A 225 -0.08 22.67 5.95
N THR A 226 0.73 22.86 4.90
CA THR A 226 2.19 23.05 5.01
C THR A 226 2.56 24.50 4.75
N ARG A 227 3.39 25.08 5.63
CA ARG A 227 3.99 26.39 5.46
C ARG A 227 5.46 26.35 5.91
N GLY A 228 6.37 26.43 4.93
CA GLY A 228 7.80 26.30 5.20
C GLY A 228 8.13 24.96 5.87
N GLY A 229 8.80 25.00 7.00
CA GLY A 229 9.20 23.83 7.80
C GLY A 229 8.13 23.29 8.76
N LEU A 230 6.86 23.67 8.61
CA LEU A 230 5.80 23.25 9.50
C LEU A 230 4.60 22.71 8.70
N THR A 231 4.14 21.49 9.01
CA THR A 231 2.87 20.95 8.55
C THR A 231 1.93 20.80 9.74
N ARG A 232 0.72 21.30 9.59
CA ARG A 232 -0.38 21.09 10.54
C ARG A 232 -1.42 20.18 9.88
N ILE A 233 -1.87 19.17 10.63
CA ILE A 233 -2.93 18.24 10.26
C ILE A 233 -4.01 18.36 11.33
N ASP A 234 -5.22 18.77 10.95
CA ASP A 234 -6.37 18.83 11.84
C ASP A 234 -7.37 17.75 11.41
N ALA A 235 -7.63 16.78 12.28
CA ALA A 235 -8.51 15.66 12.03
C ALA A 235 -9.69 15.65 13.01
N PRO A 236 -10.94 15.76 12.55
CA PRO A 236 -12.10 15.54 13.40
C PRO A 236 -12.11 14.13 13.94
N LEU A 237 -12.33 13.99 15.26
CA LEU A 237 -12.45 12.70 15.92
C LEU A 237 -13.84 12.53 16.52
N ARG A 238 -14.37 11.32 16.41
CA ARG A 238 -15.61 10.91 17.05
C ARG A 238 -15.50 9.48 17.56
N ARG A 239 -15.87 9.26 18.80
CA ARG A 239 -16.03 7.91 19.32
C ARG A 239 -17.32 7.30 18.79
N ARG A 240 -17.27 6.04 18.33
CA ARG A 240 -18.47 5.31 17.97
C ARG A 240 -19.32 5.02 19.19
N ALA A 241 -20.63 5.11 19.03
CA ALA A 241 -21.57 4.87 20.10
C ALA A 241 -21.44 3.43 20.67
N GLY A 242 -21.36 3.31 21.98
CA GLY A 242 -21.27 2.01 22.66
C GLY A 242 -19.87 1.38 22.69
N ALA A 243 -18.88 2.01 22.08
CA ALA A 243 -17.49 1.54 22.12
C ALA A 243 -16.73 2.15 23.32
N ASP A 244 -15.69 1.46 23.79
CA ASP A 244 -14.75 2.02 24.74
C ASP A 244 -13.97 3.18 24.13
N ALA A 245 -13.49 4.12 24.96
CA ALA A 245 -12.70 5.22 24.48
C ALA A 245 -11.35 4.69 23.94
N PRO A 246 -11.03 4.90 22.64
CA PRO A 246 -9.74 4.51 22.09
C PRO A 246 -8.65 5.40 22.71
N GLN A 247 -7.52 4.79 23.04
CA GLN A 247 -6.37 5.47 23.63
C GLN A 247 -5.32 5.86 22.61
N GLU A 248 -5.36 5.24 21.42
CA GLU A 248 -4.34 5.38 20.39
C GLU A 248 -4.96 5.45 19.00
N LEU A 249 -4.33 6.25 18.13
CA LEU A 249 -4.58 6.29 16.70
C LEU A 249 -3.28 5.96 15.96
N ARG A 250 -3.32 4.93 15.15
CA ARG A 250 -2.27 4.65 14.17
C ARG A 250 -2.51 5.48 12.91
N SER A 251 -1.44 5.97 12.32
CA SER A 251 -1.51 6.68 11.05
C SER A 251 -0.18 6.61 10.30
N LEU A 252 -0.20 6.98 9.02
CA LEU A 252 1.01 7.15 8.23
C LEU A 252 1.18 8.63 7.87
N ILE A 253 2.41 9.11 7.94
CA ILE A 253 2.86 10.32 7.27
C ILE A 253 3.62 9.87 6.03
N VAL A 254 3.17 10.26 4.85
CA VAL A 254 3.81 9.94 3.57
C VAL A 254 4.26 11.23 2.91
N VAL A 255 5.47 11.19 2.37
CA VAL A 255 6.12 12.34 1.73
C VAL A 255 6.66 11.91 0.37
N ASP A 256 6.35 12.67 -0.65
CA ASP A 256 7.00 12.55 -1.94
C ASP A 256 8.26 13.44 -1.94
N GLY A 257 9.41 12.81 -1.98
CA GLY A 257 10.69 13.51 -1.93
C GLY A 257 11.02 14.20 -3.26
N ALA A 258 11.84 15.26 -3.21
CA ALA A 258 12.34 15.95 -4.41
C ALA A 258 13.17 15.02 -5.33
N ASP A 259 13.63 13.88 -4.82
CA ASP A 259 14.33 12.82 -5.55
C ASP A 259 13.35 11.83 -6.24
N GLY A 260 12.06 12.12 -6.24
CA GLY A 260 11.00 11.27 -6.78
C GLY A 260 10.72 10.01 -5.96
N ARG A 261 11.31 9.88 -4.78
CA ARG A 261 11.08 8.72 -3.90
C ARG A 261 10.00 9.02 -2.89
N ARG A 262 9.03 8.13 -2.82
CA ARG A 262 7.99 8.13 -1.81
C ARG A 262 8.50 7.45 -0.54
N ARG A 263 8.31 8.10 0.61
CA ARG A 263 8.72 7.58 1.93
C ARG A 263 7.59 7.75 2.92
N GLY A 264 7.46 6.82 3.86
CA GLY A 264 6.41 6.88 4.87
C GLY A 264 6.92 6.52 6.26
N TRP A 265 6.26 7.08 7.26
CA TRP A 265 6.51 6.79 8.67
C TRP A 265 5.21 6.46 9.39
N GLU A 266 5.24 5.38 10.17
CA GLU A 266 4.15 5.03 11.07
C GLU A 266 4.20 5.90 12.32
N LEU A 267 3.07 6.49 12.62
CA LEU A 267 2.86 7.31 13.81
C LEU A 267 1.83 6.62 14.70
N LEU A 268 2.16 6.45 15.97
CA LEU A 268 1.23 6.07 17.01
C LEU A 268 0.96 7.32 17.87
N THR A 269 -0.28 7.78 17.86
CA THR A 269 -0.69 8.99 18.58
C THR A 269 -1.58 8.61 19.74
N GLU A 270 -1.20 9.00 20.96
CA GLU A 270 -2.08 8.92 22.13
C GLU A 270 -3.25 9.88 21.95
N ILE A 271 -4.46 9.43 22.27
CA ILE A 271 -5.69 10.21 22.20
C ILE A 271 -6.15 10.53 23.61
N GLU A 272 -6.21 11.81 23.92
CA GLU A 272 -6.81 12.25 25.16
C GLU A 272 -8.33 11.97 25.15
N PRO A 273 -8.88 11.38 26.21
CA PRO A 273 -10.29 10.98 26.32
C PRO A 273 -11.28 12.14 26.28
#